data_3c50f4b0bebfafb7894f820bfa0685dd
#
_entry.id   3c50f4b0bebfafb7894f820bfa0685dd
#
_cell.length_a   1.000
_cell.length_b   1.000
_cell.length_c   1.000
_cell.angle_alpha   90.00
_cell.angle_beta   90.00
_cell.angle_gamma   90.00
#
_symmetry.space_group_name_H-M   'P 1'
#
loop_
_entity.id
_entity.type
_entity.pdbx_description
1 polymer ?
#
loop_
_entity_poly.entity_id
_entity_poly.type
_entity_poly.pdbx_seq_one_letter_code
_entity_poly.pdbx_strand_id
1 'polypeptide(L)'
;MESTFIILTQIITFGTAWSMFHCLLKRKKKDWFSLVGALGYLLLPYHVYVVTESVDRSQILIWMVVPILAASLVKMSDTEKMFWKTGYGLTAVLALGIIGRLDGVAALTLLFLICVGGICRRQWQYPVIGILGVAMAYPTYMLSLIHIS
;
A
#
# COMPACT_ATOMS: atom_id res chain seq x y z
N MET A 1 16.45 -14.61 -14.55
CA MET A 1 15.28 -14.61 -13.65
C MET A 1 15.10 -13.32 -12.86
N GLU A 2 16.16 -12.75 -12.31
CA GLU A 2 16.04 -11.50 -11.53
C GLU A 2 15.57 -10.31 -12.35
N SER A 3 16.10 -10.11 -13.56
CA SER A 3 15.68 -9.02 -14.44
C SER A 3 14.19 -9.08 -14.80
N THR A 4 13.67 -10.28 -15.05
CA THR A 4 12.23 -10.46 -15.37
C THR A 4 11.35 -10.12 -14.17
N PHE A 5 11.75 -10.51 -12.97
CA PHE A 5 11.04 -10.18 -11.74
C PHE A 5 11.01 -8.65 -11.52
N ILE A 6 12.15 -7.98 -11.68
CA ILE A 6 12.24 -6.53 -11.53
C ILE A 6 11.34 -5.82 -12.56
N ILE A 7 11.41 -6.21 -13.83
CA ILE A 7 10.57 -5.60 -14.88
C ILE A 7 9.09 -5.79 -14.58
N LEU A 8 8.68 -7.00 -14.21
CA LEU A 8 7.29 -7.31 -13.91
C LEU A 8 6.79 -6.49 -12.71
N THR A 9 7.56 -6.41 -11.64
CA THR A 9 7.20 -5.62 -10.46
C THR A 9 7.12 -4.14 -10.76
N GLN A 10 7.99 -3.59 -11.63
CA GLN A 10 7.92 -2.20 -12.05
C GLN A 10 6.65 -1.89 -12.86
N ILE A 11 6.25 -2.78 -13.78
CA ILE A 11 5.01 -2.64 -14.55
C ILE A 11 3.80 -2.64 -13.62
N ILE A 12 3.75 -3.56 -12.66
CA ILE A 12 2.66 -3.64 -11.68
C ILE A 12 2.66 -2.40 -10.79
N THR A 13 3.82 -1.96 -10.29
CA THR A 13 3.96 -0.75 -9.47
C THR A 13 3.48 0.48 -10.22
N PHE A 14 3.82 0.63 -11.50
CA PHE A 14 3.31 1.71 -12.33
C PHE A 14 1.78 1.69 -12.43
N GLY A 15 1.19 0.53 -12.72
CA GLY A 15 -0.26 0.38 -12.84
C GLY A 15 -0.99 0.69 -11.53
N THR A 16 -0.47 0.22 -10.40
CA THR A 16 -1.04 0.48 -9.07
C THR A 16 -0.89 1.95 -8.66
N ALA A 17 0.26 2.56 -8.91
CA ALA A 17 0.49 3.98 -8.67
C ALA A 17 -0.41 4.85 -9.54
N TRP A 18 -0.57 4.53 -10.81
CA TRP A 18 -1.51 5.22 -11.69
C TRP A 18 -2.94 5.14 -11.16
N SER A 19 -3.39 3.94 -10.77
CA SER A 19 -4.72 3.77 -10.16
C SER A 19 -4.89 4.62 -8.90
N MET A 20 -3.87 4.70 -8.05
CA MET A 20 -3.85 5.54 -6.85
C MET A 20 -4.01 7.02 -7.21
N PHE A 21 -3.17 7.54 -8.11
CA PHE A 21 -3.24 8.94 -8.51
C PHE A 21 -4.53 9.28 -9.24
N HIS A 22 -5.05 8.35 -10.06
CA HIS A 22 -6.34 8.52 -10.70
C HIS A 22 -7.47 8.65 -9.67
N CYS A 23 -7.45 7.87 -8.60
CA CYS A 23 -8.41 7.98 -7.49
C CYS A 23 -8.27 9.29 -6.71
N LEU A 24 -7.04 9.72 -6.43
CA LEU A 24 -6.77 10.95 -5.68
C LEU A 24 -7.13 12.22 -6.46
N LEU A 25 -6.92 12.21 -7.79
CA LEU A 25 -7.10 13.35 -8.67
C LEU A 25 -8.47 13.40 -9.36
N LYS A 26 -9.41 12.59 -8.93
CA LYS A 26 -10.76 12.39 -9.52
C LYS A 26 -11.54 13.66 -9.86
N ARG A 27 -11.21 14.78 -9.22
CA ARG A 27 -11.86 16.09 -9.46
C ARG A 27 -11.28 16.87 -10.64
N LYS A 28 -10.12 16.50 -11.16
CA LYS A 28 -9.45 17.22 -12.25
C LYS A 28 -9.34 16.30 -13.47
N LYS A 29 -10.21 16.48 -14.43
CA LYS A 29 -10.43 15.75 -15.69
C LYS A 29 -9.21 15.45 -16.57
N LYS A 30 -7.99 15.40 -16.08
CA LYS A 30 -6.79 15.17 -16.90
C LYS A 30 -6.06 13.93 -16.40
N ASP A 31 -6.22 12.82 -17.13
CA ASP A 31 -5.47 11.57 -16.92
C ASP A 31 -3.95 11.77 -16.96
N TRP A 32 -3.49 12.84 -17.61
CA TRP A 32 -2.09 13.24 -17.65
C TRP A 32 -1.46 13.45 -16.27
N PHE A 33 -2.17 14.06 -15.33
CA PHE A 33 -1.64 14.25 -13.98
C PHE A 33 -1.47 12.93 -13.24
N SER A 34 -2.35 11.96 -13.47
CA SER A 34 -2.22 10.62 -12.92
C SER A 34 -1.01 9.90 -13.49
N LEU A 35 -0.75 10.07 -14.79
CA LEU A 35 0.43 9.53 -15.46
C LEU A 35 1.73 10.13 -14.88
N VAL A 36 1.78 11.46 -14.78
CA VAL A 36 2.95 12.16 -14.22
C VAL A 36 3.17 11.76 -12.75
N GLY A 37 2.10 11.62 -11.96
CA GLY A 37 2.18 11.14 -10.59
C GLY A 37 2.74 9.72 -10.51
N ALA A 38 2.27 8.80 -11.36
CA ALA A 38 2.75 7.43 -11.39
C ALA A 38 4.22 7.34 -11.82
N LEU A 39 4.63 8.11 -12.82
CA LEU A 39 6.04 8.22 -13.21
C LEU A 39 6.89 8.82 -12.09
N GLY A 40 6.41 9.88 -11.44
CA GLY A 40 7.07 10.47 -10.29
C GLY A 40 7.26 9.49 -9.14
N TYR A 41 6.28 8.63 -8.89
CA TYR A 41 6.38 7.57 -7.88
C TYR A 41 7.48 6.56 -8.19
N LEU A 42 7.60 6.13 -9.46
CA LEU A 42 8.67 5.23 -9.88
C LEU A 42 10.06 5.88 -9.83
N LEU A 43 10.13 7.20 -10.10
CA LEU A 43 11.38 7.95 -10.14
C LEU A 43 11.78 8.52 -8.77
N LEU A 44 11.03 8.23 -7.69
CA LEU A 44 11.46 8.60 -6.35
C LEU A 44 12.87 8.06 -6.07
N PRO A 45 13.79 8.88 -5.59
CA PRO A 45 15.20 8.49 -5.41
C PRO A 45 15.37 7.22 -4.58
N TYR A 46 14.55 7.06 -3.54
CA TYR A 46 14.59 5.87 -2.70
C TYR A 46 14.09 4.62 -3.45
N HIS A 47 13.05 4.72 -4.27
CA HIS A 47 12.57 3.61 -5.07
C HIS A 47 13.61 3.17 -6.11
N VAL A 48 14.23 4.14 -6.80
CA VAL A 48 15.31 3.87 -7.76
C VAL A 48 16.48 3.18 -7.04
N TYR A 49 16.87 3.66 -5.86
CA TYR A 49 17.93 3.05 -5.05
C TYR A 49 17.59 1.58 -4.70
N VAL A 50 16.39 1.32 -4.18
CA VAL A 50 15.96 -0.04 -3.81
C VAL A 50 15.98 -0.99 -5.01
N VAL A 51 15.57 -0.52 -6.19
CA VAL A 51 15.54 -1.33 -7.42
C VAL A 51 16.95 -1.58 -7.98
N THR A 52 17.82 -0.57 -7.95
CA THR A 52 19.17 -0.67 -8.53
C THR A 52 20.14 -1.44 -7.66
N GLU A 53 20.09 -1.25 -6.34
CA GLU A 53 20.98 -1.93 -5.40
C GLU A 53 20.56 -3.37 -5.10
N SER A 54 19.38 -3.80 -5.55
CA SER A 54 18.84 -5.17 -5.41
C SER A 54 18.86 -5.71 -3.96
N VAL A 55 18.83 -4.79 -3.00
CA VAL A 55 19.16 -5.09 -1.60
C VAL A 55 18.15 -6.05 -0.97
N ASP A 56 16.87 -5.88 -1.27
CA ASP A 56 15.84 -6.74 -0.68
C ASP A 56 14.56 -6.79 -1.55
N ARG A 57 14.18 -7.99 -1.95
CA ARG A 57 12.93 -8.23 -2.69
C ARG A 57 11.70 -7.77 -1.92
N SER A 58 11.74 -7.83 -0.59
CA SER A 58 10.64 -7.40 0.26
C SER A 58 10.35 -5.91 0.10
N GLN A 59 11.37 -5.07 -0.02
CA GLN A 59 11.22 -3.64 -0.24
C GLN A 59 10.56 -3.32 -1.59
N ILE A 60 10.92 -4.03 -2.65
CA ILE A 60 10.29 -3.88 -3.96
C ILE A 60 8.80 -4.22 -3.89
N LEU A 61 8.45 -5.30 -3.19
CA LEU A 61 7.05 -5.70 -3.00
C LEU A 61 6.25 -4.69 -2.17
N ILE A 62 6.85 -4.10 -1.14
CA ILE A 62 6.22 -3.03 -0.35
C ILE A 62 5.87 -1.85 -1.25
N TRP A 63 6.80 -1.39 -2.09
CA TRP A 63 6.55 -0.31 -3.04
C TRP A 63 5.42 -0.60 -4.01
N MET A 64 5.24 -1.86 -4.40
CA MET A 64 4.13 -2.29 -5.26
C MET A 64 2.78 -2.26 -4.50
N VAL A 65 2.77 -2.63 -3.22
CA VAL A 65 1.53 -2.79 -2.42
C VAL A 65 1.03 -1.48 -1.81
N VAL A 66 1.92 -0.54 -1.49
CA VAL A 66 1.55 0.76 -0.90
C VAL A 66 0.52 1.54 -1.75
N PRO A 67 0.65 1.66 -3.09
CA PRO A 67 -0.36 2.33 -3.90
C PRO A 67 -1.72 1.61 -3.89
N ILE A 68 -1.74 0.28 -3.78
CA ILE A 68 -2.98 -0.51 -3.67
C ILE A 68 -3.70 -0.17 -2.37
N LEU A 69 -2.95 -0.11 -1.25
CA LEU A 69 -3.48 0.29 0.04
C LEU A 69 -4.10 1.70 -0.03
N ALA A 70 -3.35 2.67 -0.56
CA ALA A 70 -3.81 4.05 -0.69
C ALA A 70 -5.06 4.18 -1.58
N ALA A 71 -5.06 3.53 -2.76
CA ALA A 71 -6.19 3.54 -3.67
C ALA A 71 -7.45 2.90 -3.03
N SER A 72 -7.28 1.81 -2.29
CA SER A 72 -8.37 1.12 -1.60
C SER A 72 -9.01 1.99 -0.52
N LEU A 73 -8.19 2.68 0.29
CA LEU A 73 -8.68 3.60 1.31
C LEU A 73 -9.46 4.77 0.70
N VAL A 74 -8.95 5.37 -0.38
CA VAL A 74 -9.64 6.47 -1.07
C VAL A 74 -10.97 5.99 -1.65
N LYS A 75 -10.98 4.85 -2.37
CA LYS A 75 -12.21 4.29 -2.95
C LYS A 75 -13.23 3.89 -1.89
N MET A 76 -12.78 3.37 -0.75
CA MET A 76 -13.66 3.07 0.37
C MET A 76 -14.35 4.32 0.91
N SER A 77 -13.63 5.44 1.01
CA SER A 77 -14.21 6.73 1.45
C SER A 77 -15.24 7.29 0.48
N ASP A 78 -14.97 7.12 -0.83
CA ASP A 78 -15.79 7.72 -1.89
C ASP A 78 -17.03 6.88 -2.27
N THR A 79 -17.08 5.63 -1.80
CA THR A 79 -18.13 4.68 -2.18
C THR A 79 -19.24 4.65 -1.16
N GLU A 80 -20.50 4.86 -1.61
CA GLU A 80 -21.69 4.78 -0.77
C GLU A 80 -22.23 3.34 -0.65
N LYS A 81 -22.04 2.52 -1.69
CA LYS A 81 -22.54 1.14 -1.71
C LYS A 81 -21.77 0.27 -0.73
N MET A 82 -22.44 -0.28 0.28
CA MET A 82 -21.87 -1.06 1.37
C MET A 82 -21.03 -2.25 0.87
N PHE A 83 -21.47 -2.96 -0.16
CA PHE A 83 -20.76 -4.09 -0.74
C PHE A 83 -19.35 -3.70 -1.24
N TRP A 84 -19.26 -2.65 -2.05
CA TRP A 84 -17.98 -2.17 -2.58
C TRP A 84 -17.09 -1.55 -1.49
N LYS A 85 -17.72 -0.87 -0.53
CA LYS A 85 -17.02 -0.30 0.63
C LYS A 85 -16.33 -1.38 1.46
N THR A 86 -17.01 -2.49 1.73
CA THR A 86 -16.45 -3.65 2.42
C THR A 86 -15.35 -4.31 1.59
N GLY A 87 -15.52 -4.45 0.28
CA GLY A 87 -14.52 -4.99 -0.62
C GLY A 87 -13.23 -4.16 -0.61
N TYR A 88 -13.31 -2.85 -0.71
CA TYR A 88 -12.14 -1.98 -0.63
C TYR A 88 -11.51 -1.98 0.76
N GLY A 89 -12.31 -2.03 1.83
CA GLY A 89 -11.81 -2.18 3.20
C GLY A 89 -11.01 -3.48 3.38
N LEU A 90 -11.54 -4.59 2.88
CA LEU A 90 -10.85 -5.88 2.92
C LEU A 90 -9.53 -5.86 2.12
N THR A 91 -9.54 -5.25 0.94
CA THR A 91 -8.32 -5.09 0.13
C THR A 91 -7.27 -4.26 0.88
N ALA A 92 -7.67 -3.21 1.58
CA ALA A 92 -6.77 -2.40 2.39
C ALA A 92 -6.19 -3.19 3.58
N VAL A 93 -7.00 -3.99 4.27
CA VAL A 93 -6.56 -4.88 5.35
C VAL A 93 -5.53 -5.90 4.85
N LEU A 94 -5.81 -6.55 3.72
CA LEU A 94 -4.90 -7.52 3.12
C LEU A 94 -3.58 -6.86 2.68
N ALA A 95 -3.64 -5.70 2.05
CA ALA A 95 -2.46 -4.96 1.63
C ALA A 95 -1.56 -4.59 2.82
N LEU A 96 -2.15 -4.05 3.90
CA LEU A 96 -1.41 -3.71 5.11
C LEU A 96 -0.87 -4.97 5.81
N GLY A 97 -1.61 -6.07 5.82
CA GLY A 97 -1.16 -7.37 6.34
C GLY A 97 0.05 -7.93 5.58
N ILE A 98 0.07 -7.80 4.25
CA ILE A 98 1.23 -8.18 3.42
C ILE A 98 2.44 -7.31 3.77
N ILE A 99 2.26 -5.99 3.84
CA ILE A 99 3.34 -5.06 4.23
C ILE A 99 3.86 -5.42 5.62
N GLY A 100 2.98 -5.71 6.57
CA GLY A 100 3.35 -6.10 7.93
C GLY A 100 4.17 -7.39 8.01
N ARG A 101 3.94 -8.34 7.10
CA ARG A 101 4.75 -9.56 7.01
C ARG A 101 6.12 -9.33 6.40
N LEU A 102 6.24 -8.35 5.51
CA LEU A 102 7.50 -8.01 4.85
C LEU A 102 8.36 -7.08 5.70
N ASP A 103 7.74 -6.07 6.31
CA ASP A 103 8.41 -5.07 7.15
C ASP A 103 7.44 -4.52 8.20
N GLY A 104 7.68 -4.90 9.47
CA GLY A 104 6.85 -4.47 10.59
C GLY A 104 6.95 -2.98 10.89
N VAL A 105 8.11 -2.37 10.66
CA VAL A 105 8.30 -0.92 10.89
C VAL A 105 7.51 -0.11 9.86
N ALA A 106 7.57 -0.52 8.60
CA ALA A 106 6.77 0.10 7.54
C ALA A 106 5.27 -0.01 7.83
N ALA A 107 4.81 -1.19 8.27
CA ALA A 107 3.41 -1.39 8.63
C ALA A 107 2.95 -0.51 9.79
N LEU A 108 3.75 -0.38 10.85
CA LEU A 108 3.45 0.49 11.99
C LEU A 108 3.42 1.97 11.60
N THR A 109 4.33 2.39 10.73
CA THR A 109 4.34 3.76 10.19
C THR A 109 3.07 4.04 9.39
N LEU A 110 2.68 3.11 8.51
CA LEU A 110 1.45 3.24 7.73
C LEU A 110 0.21 3.18 8.61
N LEU A 111 0.16 2.32 9.63
CA LEU A 111 -0.89 2.29 10.63
C LEU A 111 -1.06 3.66 11.30
N PHE A 112 0.03 4.26 11.74
CA PHE A 112 0.01 5.59 12.35
C PHE A 112 -0.57 6.63 11.39
N LEU A 113 -0.10 6.66 10.13
CA LEU A 113 -0.60 7.60 9.11
C LEU A 113 -2.08 7.39 8.80
N ILE A 114 -2.54 6.13 8.74
CA ILE A 114 -3.94 5.76 8.52
C ILE A 114 -4.80 6.24 9.70
N CYS A 115 -4.34 6.03 10.93
CA CYS A 115 -5.06 6.48 12.13
C CYS A 115 -5.18 8.01 12.17
N VAL A 116 -4.08 8.73 11.95
CA VAL A 116 -4.07 10.20 11.90
C VAL A 116 -5.00 10.70 10.78
N GLY A 117 -4.90 10.13 9.59
CA GLY A 117 -5.77 10.47 8.46
C GLY A 117 -7.25 10.21 8.75
N GLY A 118 -7.56 9.12 9.44
CA GLY A 118 -8.91 8.76 9.87
C GLY A 118 -9.48 9.75 10.89
N ILE A 119 -8.69 10.11 11.88
CA ILE A 119 -9.07 11.10 12.91
C ILE A 119 -9.32 12.46 12.26
N CYS A 120 -8.39 12.93 11.40
CA CYS A 120 -8.51 14.22 10.71
C CYS A 120 -9.76 14.29 9.81
N ARG A 121 -10.15 13.18 9.20
CA ARG A 121 -11.34 13.07 8.34
C ARG A 121 -12.62 12.67 9.07
N ARG A 122 -12.54 12.43 10.40
CA ARG A 122 -13.62 11.90 11.24
C ARG A 122 -14.20 10.58 10.70
N GLN A 123 -13.35 9.74 10.14
CA GLN A 123 -13.73 8.43 9.57
C GLN A 123 -13.12 7.29 10.38
N TRP A 124 -13.87 6.79 11.34
CA TRP A 124 -13.43 5.72 12.25
C TRP A 124 -13.10 4.38 11.57
N GLN A 125 -13.50 4.22 10.32
CA GLN A 125 -13.22 3.03 9.54
C GLN A 125 -11.70 2.85 9.26
N TYR A 126 -10.95 3.94 9.12
CA TYR A 126 -9.50 3.88 8.87
C TYR A 126 -8.71 3.26 10.03
N PRO A 127 -8.88 3.71 11.28
CA PRO A 127 -8.22 3.06 12.42
C PRO A 127 -8.55 1.57 12.53
N VAL A 128 -9.81 1.18 12.32
CA VAL A 128 -10.24 -0.23 12.35
C VAL A 128 -9.51 -1.06 11.30
N ILE A 129 -9.42 -0.58 10.06
CA ILE A 129 -8.69 -1.23 8.98
C ILE A 129 -7.20 -1.35 9.33
N GLY A 130 -6.62 -0.28 9.85
CA GLY A 130 -5.22 -0.27 10.26
C GLY A 130 -4.92 -1.34 11.31
N ILE A 131 -5.71 -1.40 12.37
CA ILE A 131 -5.57 -2.39 13.45
C ILE A 131 -5.75 -3.81 12.91
N LEU A 132 -6.79 -4.07 12.11
CA LEU A 132 -7.02 -5.39 11.52
C LEU A 132 -5.88 -5.82 10.61
N GLY A 133 -5.36 -4.91 9.77
CA GLY A 133 -4.26 -5.20 8.87
C GLY A 133 -2.98 -5.59 9.61
N VAL A 134 -2.61 -4.86 10.66
CA VAL A 134 -1.44 -5.21 11.48
C VAL A 134 -1.69 -6.49 12.27
N ALA A 135 -2.89 -6.71 12.78
CA ALA A 135 -3.25 -7.95 13.48
C ALA A 135 -3.09 -9.19 12.59
N MET A 136 -3.33 -9.08 11.29
CA MET A 136 -3.10 -10.18 10.33
C MET A 136 -1.62 -10.55 10.16
N ALA A 137 -0.69 -9.64 10.44
CA ALA A 137 0.74 -9.91 10.41
C ALA A 137 1.25 -10.58 11.71
N TYR A 138 0.52 -10.45 12.81
CA TYR A 138 0.92 -10.92 14.14
C TYR A 138 1.31 -12.41 14.21
N PRO A 139 0.58 -13.37 13.60
CA PRO A 139 0.96 -14.78 13.65
C PRO A 139 2.36 -15.05 13.12
N THR A 140 2.82 -14.28 12.13
CA THR A 140 4.16 -14.42 11.54
C THR A 140 5.25 -14.02 12.53
N TYR A 141 5.02 -12.97 13.32
CA TYR A 141 5.96 -12.55 14.36
C TYR A 141 6.03 -13.55 15.51
N MET A 142 4.90 -14.11 15.92
CA MET A 142 4.88 -15.14 16.97
C MET A 142 5.61 -16.41 16.54
N LEU A 143 5.44 -16.86 15.29
CA LEU A 143 6.16 -18.01 14.75
C LEU A 143 7.67 -17.75 14.68
N SER A 144 8.11 -16.54 14.32
CA SER A 144 9.52 -16.20 14.30
C SER A 144 10.14 -16.20 15.70
N LEU A 145 9.42 -15.74 16.72
CA LEU A 145 9.88 -15.78 18.12
C LEU A 145 10.02 -17.21 18.66
N ILE A 146 9.11 -18.11 18.29
CA ILE A 146 9.17 -19.53 18.69
C ILE A 146 10.36 -20.25 18.04
N HIS A 147 10.76 -19.86 16.82
CA HIS A 147 11.90 -20.47 16.13
C HIS A 147 13.27 -19.99 16.63
N ILE A 148 13.33 -18.87 17.34
CA ILE A 148 14.57 -18.33 17.92
C ILE A 148 14.83 -18.88 19.33
N SER A 149 13.82 -19.44 19.97
CA SER A 149 13.93 -20.11 21.27
C SER A 149 14.24 -21.61 21.12
#